data_93166d4e705fe4f1c1b3c621885b1242
#
_entry.id   93166d4e705fe4f1c1b3c621885b1242
#
_cell.length_a   1.000
_cell.length_b   1.000
_cell.length_c   1.000
_cell.angle_alpha   90.00
_cell.angle_beta   90.00
_cell.angle_gamma   90.00
#
_symmetry.space_group_name_H-M   'P 1'
#
loop_
_entity.id
_entity.type
_entity.pdbx_description
1 polymer ?
#
loop_
_entity_poly.entity_id
_entity_poly.type
_entity_poly.pdbx_seq_one_letter_code
_entity_poly.pdbx_strand_id
1 'polypeptide(L)'
;NMEMLDKFDVYPSTAETPSVLHYTSGTTGKPKGAQHVHYSIISQYITSKYSLDLKEQDIYWCTADPGWVTGTSYGIIGPWANGVTQCVMDAGFTAENWYSFIERHRVTVWYSAPTAIRALMKEGEAAIKKHDLSSLRYLASIGEPLNAEAVIWSEKVFGMKFHDTYWQTETGSMVVSNYPCMKVKPGSMGKPFPGMEVGLVDIKTHKYFDKKGVVGVIAVRPGWPAMFRAYWNNPDKYNEKFIDGWYLCGDRASIDEDGYFWFVGRDDDVIN
;
A
#
# COMPACT_ATOMS: atom_id res chain seq x y z
N ASN A 1 -29.96 1.77 -28.93
CA ASN A 1 -30.36 2.52 -27.72
C ASN A 1 -30.70 1.52 -26.63
N MET A 2 -29.81 1.31 -25.68
CA MET A 2 -30.19 0.68 -24.41
C MET A 2 -30.97 1.74 -23.63
N GLU A 3 -32.28 1.50 -23.40
CA GLU A 3 -33.02 2.28 -22.43
C GLU A 3 -32.37 2.07 -21.06
N MET A 4 -31.78 3.12 -20.52
CA MET A 4 -31.28 3.09 -19.14
C MET A 4 -32.51 3.08 -18.22
N LEU A 5 -32.57 2.13 -17.32
CA LEU A 5 -33.57 2.08 -16.28
C LEU A 5 -33.36 3.28 -15.33
N ASP A 6 -34.37 4.11 -15.14
CA ASP A 6 -34.34 5.26 -14.23
C ASP A 6 -34.29 4.85 -12.74
N LYS A 7 -34.47 3.56 -12.45
CA LYS A 7 -34.45 3.01 -11.09
C LYS A 7 -33.61 1.74 -11.06
N PHE A 8 -32.74 1.69 -10.07
CA PHE A 8 -31.94 0.51 -9.75
C PHE A 8 -32.14 0.16 -8.26
N ASP A 9 -32.57 -1.07 -8.00
CA ASP A 9 -32.69 -1.57 -6.63
C ASP A 9 -31.32 -2.01 -6.12
N VAL A 10 -30.79 -1.31 -5.13
CA VAL A 10 -29.52 -1.67 -4.50
C VAL A 10 -29.71 -2.93 -3.67
N TYR A 11 -28.87 -3.94 -3.92
CA TYR A 11 -28.87 -5.17 -3.12
C TYR A 11 -28.59 -4.83 -1.63
N PRO A 12 -29.42 -5.29 -0.70
CA PRO A 12 -29.22 -5.05 0.72
C PRO A 12 -27.94 -5.73 1.18
N SER A 13 -26.94 -4.95 1.55
CA SER A 13 -25.65 -5.42 2.02
C SER A 13 -25.38 -5.02 3.47
N THR A 14 -24.55 -5.80 4.14
CA THR A 14 -24.06 -5.54 5.49
C THR A 14 -22.57 -5.29 5.45
N ALA A 15 -21.98 -4.90 6.57
CA ALA A 15 -20.51 -4.74 6.67
C ALA A 15 -19.73 -6.00 6.25
N GLU A 16 -20.25 -7.20 6.55
CA GLU A 16 -19.61 -8.48 6.25
C GLU A 16 -20.03 -9.08 4.90
N THR A 17 -20.88 -8.41 4.12
CA THR A 17 -21.19 -8.86 2.76
C THR A 17 -19.91 -8.79 1.89
N PRO A 18 -19.56 -9.87 1.14
CA PRO A 18 -18.43 -9.86 0.22
C PRO A 18 -18.52 -8.70 -0.78
N SER A 19 -17.41 -7.98 -0.98
CA SER A 19 -17.37 -6.81 -1.84
C SER A 19 -16.38 -6.92 -2.99
N VAL A 20 -15.17 -7.42 -2.70
CA VAL A 20 -14.08 -7.48 -3.68
C VAL A 20 -13.35 -8.82 -3.55
N LEU A 21 -12.96 -9.37 -4.70
CA LEU A 21 -12.10 -10.54 -4.80
C LEU A 21 -10.83 -10.15 -5.55
N HIS A 22 -9.69 -10.11 -4.85
CA HIS A 22 -8.40 -9.84 -5.44
C HIS A 22 -7.57 -11.10 -5.59
N TYR A 23 -7.10 -11.37 -6.80
CA TYR A 23 -6.21 -12.50 -7.06
C TYR A 23 -4.74 -12.10 -6.86
N THR A 24 -4.02 -12.92 -6.08
CA THR A 24 -2.58 -12.81 -5.90
C THR A 24 -1.87 -13.95 -6.64
N SER A 25 -0.72 -13.64 -7.26
CA SER A 25 0.17 -14.66 -7.81
C SER A 25 0.86 -15.40 -6.66
N GLY A 26 0.26 -16.45 -6.14
CA GLY A 26 0.93 -17.24 -5.10
C GLY A 26 2.27 -17.81 -5.60
N THR A 27 3.32 -17.73 -4.77
CA THR A 27 4.67 -18.25 -5.07
C THR A 27 4.72 -19.74 -5.39
N THR A 28 3.68 -20.49 -5.10
CA THR A 28 3.63 -21.96 -5.18
C THR A 28 2.48 -22.51 -6.02
N GLY A 29 1.99 -21.80 -7.05
CA GLY A 29 0.97 -22.40 -7.89
C GLY A 29 -0.11 -21.46 -8.43
N LYS A 30 -1.36 -21.91 -8.48
CA LYS A 30 -2.50 -21.16 -9.02
C LYS A 30 -2.75 -19.86 -8.23
N PRO A 31 -3.17 -18.77 -8.89
CA PRO A 31 -3.57 -17.55 -8.22
C PRO A 31 -4.61 -17.80 -7.12
N LYS A 32 -4.47 -17.09 -6.00
CA LYS A 32 -5.39 -17.18 -4.86
C LYS A 32 -6.26 -15.93 -4.80
N GLY A 33 -7.57 -16.10 -4.73
CA GLY A 33 -8.51 -14.99 -4.61
C GLY A 33 -8.72 -14.60 -3.14
N ALA A 34 -8.14 -13.50 -2.69
CA ALA A 34 -8.39 -12.94 -1.36
C ALA A 34 -9.74 -12.22 -1.36
N GLN A 35 -10.67 -12.69 -0.53
CA GLN A 35 -12.02 -12.14 -0.43
C GLN A 35 -12.10 -11.07 0.66
N HIS A 36 -12.54 -9.88 0.27
CA HIS A 36 -12.80 -8.75 1.17
C HIS A 36 -14.29 -8.46 1.28
N VAL A 37 -14.66 -7.71 2.31
CA VAL A 37 -16.03 -7.34 2.65
C VAL A 37 -16.21 -5.82 2.63
N HIS A 38 -17.45 -5.33 2.62
CA HIS A 38 -17.72 -3.89 2.63
C HIS A 38 -17.10 -3.16 3.82
N TYR A 39 -16.92 -3.83 4.96
CA TYR A 39 -16.28 -3.25 6.14
C TYR A 39 -14.83 -2.77 5.89
N SER A 40 -14.17 -3.31 4.86
CA SER A 40 -12.80 -2.90 4.46
C SER A 40 -12.66 -1.40 4.19
N ILE A 41 -13.73 -0.75 3.74
CA ILE A 41 -13.77 0.69 3.44
C ILE A 41 -13.31 1.52 4.65
N ILE A 42 -13.66 1.12 5.87
CA ILE A 42 -13.29 1.84 7.10
C ILE A 42 -11.77 1.92 7.26
N SER A 43 -11.06 0.79 7.08
CA SER A 43 -9.59 0.80 7.15
C SER A 43 -8.97 1.59 6.01
N GLN A 44 -9.50 1.46 4.79
CA GLN A 44 -9.00 2.18 3.62
C GLN A 44 -9.21 3.70 3.76
N TYR A 45 -10.36 4.12 4.29
CA TYR A 45 -10.64 5.52 4.65
C TYR A 45 -9.62 6.06 5.65
N ILE A 46 -9.44 5.37 6.80
CA ILE A 46 -8.58 5.82 7.89
C ILE A 46 -7.11 5.85 7.47
N THR A 47 -6.64 4.79 6.79
CA THR A 47 -5.24 4.72 6.35
C THR A 47 -4.93 5.71 5.22
N SER A 48 -5.86 5.98 4.31
CA SER A 48 -5.71 7.06 3.33
C SER A 48 -5.62 8.44 4.01
N LYS A 49 -6.46 8.69 5.01
CA LYS A 49 -6.47 9.95 5.73
C LYS A 49 -5.18 10.21 6.50
N TYR A 50 -4.61 9.20 7.16
CA TYR A 50 -3.49 9.38 8.09
C TYR A 50 -2.13 8.93 7.57
N SER A 51 -2.06 7.96 6.65
CA SER A 51 -0.79 7.56 6.03
C SER A 51 -0.51 8.31 4.73
N LEU A 52 -1.53 8.55 3.89
CA LEU A 52 -1.40 9.36 2.69
C LEU A 52 -1.68 10.84 2.93
N ASP A 53 -2.03 11.21 4.15
CA ASP A 53 -2.37 12.60 4.55
C ASP A 53 -3.43 13.24 3.66
N LEU A 54 -4.39 12.46 3.15
CA LEU A 54 -5.41 12.98 2.23
C LEU A 54 -6.34 13.98 2.91
N LYS A 55 -6.56 15.11 2.24
CA LYS A 55 -7.42 16.22 2.66
C LYS A 55 -8.40 16.53 1.54
N GLU A 56 -9.56 17.04 1.87
CA GLU A 56 -10.66 17.31 0.93
C GLU A 56 -10.22 18.14 -0.28
N GLN A 57 -9.31 19.11 -0.08
CA GLN A 57 -8.80 19.97 -1.15
C GLN A 57 -7.71 19.35 -2.02
N ASP A 58 -7.28 18.11 -1.75
CA ASP A 58 -6.23 17.47 -2.51
C ASP A 58 -6.68 17.05 -3.90
N ILE A 59 -5.72 17.05 -4.80
CA ILE A 59 -5.78 16.39 -6.09
C ILE A 59 -4.80 15.20 -6.01
N TYR A 60 -5.37 14.02 -5.91
CA TYR A 60 -4.65 12.79 -5.64
C TYR A 60 -4.44 11.96 -6.90
N TRP A 61 -3.26 11.41 -7.05
CA TRP A 61 -2.93 10.50 -8.12
C TRP A 61 -2.27 9.23 -7.59
N CYS A 62 -2.97 8.11 -7.73
CA CYS A 62 -2.43 6.77 -7.56
C CYS A 62 -2.09 6.20 -8.93
N THR A 63 -0.85 5.79 -9.14
CA THR A 63 -0.38 5.27 -10.43
C THR A 63 -0.59 3.77 -10.61
N ALA A 64 -1.12 3.09 -9.58
CA ALA A 64 -1.42 1.66 -9.67
C ALA A 64 -2.67 1.41 -10.51
N ASP A 65 -2.58 0.41 -11.40
CA ASP A 65 -3.72 -0.06 -12.19
C ASP A 65 -4.86 -0.57 -11.27
N PRO A 66 -6.14 -0.25 -11.59
CA PRO A 66 -7.30 -0.73 -10.81
C PRO A 66 -7.44 -2.26 -10.72
N GLY A 67 -6.80 -3.01 -11.60
CA GLY A 67 -6.72 -4.47 -11.54
C GLY A 67 -5.87 -4.99 -10.38
N TRP A 68 -5.00 -4.15 -9.81
CA TRP A 68 -4.25 -4.45 -8.59
C TRP A 68 -5.02 -3.98 -7.34
N VAL A 69 -4.80 -4.67 -6.23
CA VAL A 69 -5.42 -4.29 -4.94
C VAL A 69 -5.11 -2.83 -4.56
N THR A 70 -3.92 -2.31 -4.87
CA THR A 70 -3.58 -0.91 -4.60
C THR A 70 -4.43 0.05 -5.42
N GLY A 71 -4.61 -0.23 -6.70
CA GLY A 71 -5.44 0.60 -7.58
C GLY A 71 -6.91 0.62 -7.15
N THR A 72 -7.46 -0.51 -6.70
CA THR A 72 -8.82 -0.57 -6.16
C THR A 72 -8.91 0.12 -4.79
N SER A 73 -8.05 -0.27 -3.82
CA SER A 73 -8.17 0.18 -2.43
C SER A 73 -7.78 1.64 -2.24
N TYR A 74 -6.69 2.06 -2.85
CA TYR A 74 -6.12 3.41 -2.70
C TYR A 74 -6.16 4.24 -3.98
N GLY A 75 -6.50 3.64 -5.11
CA GLY A 75 -6.77 4.36 -6.34
C GLY A 75 -8.26 4.69 -6.52
N ILE A 76 -9.17 4.06 -5.78
CA ILE A 76 -10.62 4.28 -5.89
C ILE A 76 -11.25 4.48 -4.50
N ILE A 77 -11.27 3.44 -3.67
CA ILE A 77 -12.10 3.40 -2.45
C ILE A 77 -11.62 4.41 -1.40
N GLY A 78 -10.33 4.38 -1.05
CA GLY A 78 -9.75 5.24 -0.02
C GLY A 78 -9.91 6.74 -0.30
N PRO A 79 -9.50 7.25 -1.48
CA PRO A 79 -9.64 8.66 -1.80
C PRO A 79 -11.11 9.10 -1.91
N TRP A 80 -11.99 8.30 -2.51
CA TRP A 80 -13.41 8.65 -2.61
C TRP A 80 -14.11 8.65 -1.26
N ALA A 81 -13.77 7.70 -0.37
CA ALA A 81 -14.29 7.71 1.00
C ALA A 81 -13.84 8.95 1.80
N ASN A 82 -12.74 9.59 1.40
CA ASN A 82 -12.24 10.85 1.98
C ASN A 82 -12.73 12.11 1.23
N GLY A 83 -13.57 11.97 0.20
CA GLY A 83 -14.07 13.09 -0.61
C GLY A 83 -13.00 13.78 -1.46
N VAL A 84 -11.91 13.07 -1.78
CA VAL A 84 -10.75 13.63 -2.48
C VAL A 84 -10.89 13.50 -3.99
N THR A 85 -10.53 14.54 -4.73
CA THR A 85 -10.44 14.49 -6.19
C THR A 85 -9.32 13.55 -6.60
N GLN A 86 -9.66 12.54 -7.40
CA GLN A 86 -8.71 11.57 -7.92
C GLN A 86 -8.46 11.78 -9.41
N CYS A 87 -7.20 11.77 -9.81
CA CYS A 87 -6.78 11.76 -11.21
C CYS A 87 -6.49 10.34 -11.67
N VAL A 88 -6.89 10.03 -12.90
CA VAL A 88 -6.56 8.79 -13.61
C VAL A 88 -5.90 9.17 -14.92
N MET A 89 -4.72 8.62 -15.22
CA MET A 89 -4.00 8.87 -16.46
C MET A 89 -4.21 7.71 -17.43
N ASP A 90 -4.78 7.99 -18.58
CA ASP A 90 -4.92 7.06 -19.70
C ASP A 90 -3.77 7.27 -20.71
N ALA A 91 -2.54 7.00 -20.25
CA ALA A 91 -1.36 7.05 -21.10
C ALA A 91 -0.25 6.15 -20.52
N GLY A 92 0.64 5.69 -21.40
CA GLY A 92 1.81 4.90 -21.02
C GLY A 92 2.82 5.68 -20.16
N PHE A 93 3.63 4.95 -19.42
CA PHE A 93 4.70 5.52 -18.60
C PHE A 93 5.80 6.14 -19.47
N THR A 94 6.02 7.43 -19.30
CA THR A 94 7.26 8.16 -19.62
C THR A 94 7.42 9.28 -18.60
N ALA A 95 8.65 9.72 -18.34
CA ALA A 95 8.88 10.83 -17.40
C ALA A 95 8.16 12.11 -17.86
N GLU A 96 8.18 12.40 -19.17
CA GLU A 96 7.50 13.55 -19.77
C GLU A 96 5.99 13.51 -19.52
N ASN A 97 5.33 12.37 -19.80
CA ASN A 97 3.90 12.22 -19.58
C ASN A 97 3.54 12.41 -18.11
N TRP A 98 4.33 11.83 -17.21
CA TRP A 98 4.04 11.84 -15.77
C TRP A 98 4.22 13.23 -15.16
N TYR A 99 5.33 13.92 -15.48
CA TYR A 99 5.56 15.28 -14.96
C TYR A 99 4.59 16.29 -15.57
N SER A 100 4.31 16.19 -16.89
CA SER A 100 3.27 16.98 -17.55
C SER A 100 1.88 16.76 -16.96
N PHE A 101 1.55 15.52 -16.58
CA PHE A 101 0.29 15.19 -15.93
C PHE A 101 0.17 15.84 -14.54
N ILE A 102 1.22 15.75 -13.72
CA ILE A 102 1.28 16.38 -12.39
C ILE A 102 1.11 17.90 -12.53
N GLU A 103 1.85 18.53 -13.44
CA GLU A 103 1.78 19.96 -13.71
C GLU A 103 0.37 20.39 -14.16
N ARG A 104 -0.16 19.75 -15.21
CA ARG A 104 -1.46 20.10 -15.80
C ARG A 104 -2.61 19.98 -14.82
N HIS A 105 -2.63 18.91 -14.03
CA HIS A 105 -3.71 18.62 -13.10
C HIS A 105 -3.46 19.13 -11.68
N ARG A 106 -2.31 19.79 -11.46
CA ARG A 106 -1.94 20.33 -10.15
C ARG A 106 -2.00 19.28 -9.05
N VAL A 107 -1.50 18.07 -9.35
CA VAL A 107 -1.49 16.96 -8.39
C VAL A 107 -0.78 17.37 -7.11
N THR A 108 -1.42 17.12 -5.96
CA THR A 108 -0.88 17.50 -4.64
C THR A 108 -0.33 16.31 -3.87
N VAL A 109 -0.93 15.14 -4.04
CA VAL A 109 -0.50 13.89 -3.40
C VAL A 109 -0.29 12.82 -4.47
N TRP A 110 0.90 12.24 -4.48
CA TRP A 110 1.30 11.25 -5.48
C TRP A 110 1.70 9.93 -4.82
N TYR A 111 1.02 8.83 -5.19
CA TYR A 111 1.24 7.48 -4.67
C TYR A 111 1.65 6.53 -5.79
N SER A 112 2.85 5.97 -5.72
CA SER A 112 3.46 5.25 -6.83
C SER A 112 4.31 4.06 -6.38
N ALA A 113 4.65 3.20 -7.34
CA ALA A 113 5.51 2.04 -7.08
C ALA A 113 7.01 2.40 -7.19
N PRO A 114 7.89 1.79 -6.37
CA PRO A 114 9.34 1.98 -6.42
C PRO A 114 9.95 1.76 -7.79
N THR A 115 9.46 0.81 -8.58
CA THR A 115 9.94 0.57 -9.94
C THR A 115 9.74 1.80 -10.84
N ALA A 116 8.58 2.46 -10.77
CA ALA A 116 8.34 3.70 -11.50
C ALA A 116 9.23 4.85 -11.00
N ILE A 117 9.39 4.98 -9.69
CA ILE A 117 10.28 5.97 -9.08
C ILE A 117 11.72 5.78 -9.55
N ARG A 118 12.23 4.54 -9.54
CA ARG A 118 13.58 4.22 -10.06
C ARG A 118 13.73 4.52 -11.55
N ALA A 119 12.68 4.31 -12.35
CA ALA A 119 12.69 4.67 -13.76
C ALA A 119 12.80 6.19 -13.95
N LEU A 120 12.07 6.98 -13.18
CA LEU A 120 12.18 8.45 -13.20
C LEU A 120 13.56 8.95 -12.74
N MET A 121 14.16 8.30 -11.75
CA MET A 121 15.53 8.62 -11.32
C MET A 121 16.54 8.48 -12.46
N LYS A 122 16.39 7.48 -13.35
CA LYS A 122 17.28 7.24 -14.49
C LYS A 122 17.16 8.33 -15.56
N GLU A 123 15.99 8.97 -15.70
CA GLU A 123 15.78 10.07 -16.65
C GLU A 123 16.49 11.36 -16.21
N GLY A 124 16.83 11.46 -14.93
CA GLY A 124 17.64 12.55 -14.37
C GLY A 124 16.86 13.85 -14.11
N GLU A 125 17.56 14.79 -13.46
CA GLU A 125 16.95 16.06 -13.00
C GLU A 125 16.52 16.99 -14.13
N ALA A 126 17.11 16.85 -15.33
CA ALA A 126 16.77 17.70 -16.46
C ALA A 126 15.31 17.52 -16.95
N ALA A 127 14.76 16.33 -16.80
CA ALA A 127 13.36 16.06 -17.12
C ALA A 127 12.43 16.79 -16.14
N ILE A 128 12.74 16.74 -14.84
CA ILE A 128 11.96 17.39 -13.78
C ILE A 128 11.90 18.92 -13.97
N LYS A 129 13.06 19.54 -14.30
CA LYS A 129 13.18 20.99 -14.43
C LYS A 129 12.36 21.62 -15.56
N LYS A 130 11.80 20.82 -16.45
CA LYS A 130 10.92 21.28 -17.53
C LYS A 130 9.47 21.52 -17.09
N HIS A 131 9.11 21.09 -15.89
CA HIS A 131 7.74 21.07 -15.39
C HIS A 131 7.58 21.79 -14.07
N ASP A 132 6.44 22.42 -13.86
CA ASP A 132 6.06 22.99 -12.56
C ASP A 132 5.42 21.93 -11.67
N LEU A 133 6.21 21.33 -10.78
CA LEU A 133 5.76 20.33 -9.81
C LEU A 133 5.50 20.93 -8.42
N SER A 134 5.40 22.25 -8.30
CA SER A 134 5.22 22.98 -7.03
C SER A 134 3.89 22.68 -6.32
N SER A 135 2.93 22.06 -7.01
CA SER A 135 1.67 21.59 -6.41
C SER A 135 1.85 20.38 -5.50
N LEU A 136 2.90 19.57 -5.72
CA LEU A 136 3.16 18.39 -4.89
C LEU A 136 3.43 18.81 -3.44
N ARG A 137 2.72 18.17 -2.51
CA ARG A 137 2.90 18.35 -1.06
C ARG A 137 3.21 17.05 -0.32
N TYR A 138 2.88 15.90 -0.93
CA TYR A 138 3.10 14.58 -0.31
C TYR A 138 3.38 13.51 -1.35
N LEU A 139 4.40 12.69 -1.08
CA LEU A 139 4.83 11.59 -1.92
C LEU A 139 4.78 10.30 -1.10
N ALA A 140 4.15 9.26 -1.65
CA ALA A 140 4.08 7.97 -1.00
C ALA A 140 4.39 6.80 -1.97
N SER A 141 4.83 5.68 -1.42
CA SER A 141 5.28 4.51 -2.16
C SER A 141 4.66 3.22 -1.64
N ILE A 142 4.50 2.25 -2.54
CA ILE A 142 3.90 0.93 -2.27
C ILE A 142 4.32 -0.15 -3.25
N GLY A 143 4.19 -1.40 -2.82
CA GLY A 143 4.17 -2.59 -3.67
C GLY A 143 5.51 -3.32 -3.77
N GLU A 144 6.59 -2.63 -3.53
CA GLU A 144 7.95 -3.15 -3.50
C GLU A 144 8.74 -2.44 -2.40
N PRO A 145 9.86 -3.00 -1.91
CA PRO A 145 10.74 -2.27 -1.01
C PRO A 145 11.26 -0.98 -1.64
N LEU A 146 11.06 0.14 -0.96
CA LEU A 146 11.60 1.42 -1.38
C LEU A 146 13.03 1.57 -0.84
N ASN A 147 14.02 1.52 -1.73
CA ASN A 147 15.42 1.68 -1.33
C ASN A 147 15.72 3.12 -0.85
N ALA A 148 16.72 3.22 0.04
CA ALA A 148 17.12 4.49 0.64
C ALA A 148 17.50 5.56 -0.39
N GLU A 149 18.11 5.15 -1.51
CA GLU A 149 18.52 6.06 -2.58
C GLU A 149 17.35 6.81 -3.20
N ALA A 150 16.21 6.12 -3.41
CA ALA A 150 15.01 6.75 -3.97
C ALA A 150 14.43 7.82 -3.03
N VAL A 151 14.47 7.57 -1.72
CA VAL A 151 14.02 8.53 -0.70
C VAL A 151 14.94 9.76 -0.65
N ILE A 152 16.26 9.55 -0.69
CA ILE A 152 17.24 10.63 -0.70
C ILE A 152 17.15 11.45 -2.00
N TRP A 153 17.01 10.77 -3.14
CA TRP A 153 16.81 11.40 -4.43
C TRP A 153 15.55 12.30 -4.44
N SER A 154 14.43 11.79 -3.94
CA SER A 154 13.19 12.55 -3.92
C SER A 154 13.28 13.82 -3.07
N GLU A 155 13.97 13.75 -1.92
CA GLU A 155 14.24 14.93 -1.10
C GLU A 155 15.05 15.99 -1.86
N LYS A 156 16.06 15.54 -2.63
CA LYS A 156 16.90 16.41 -3.44
C LYS A 156 16.12 17.11 -4.57
N VAL A 157 15.26 16.39 -5.27
CA VAL A 157 14.64 16.88 -6.51
C VAL A 157 13.26 17.51 -6.32
N PHE A 158 12.48 17.05 -5.34
CA PHE A 158 11.15 17.57 -5.03
C PHE A 158 11.11 18.36 -3.71
N GLY A 159 12.21 18.40 -2.95
CA GLY A 159 12.22 19.00 -1.61
C GLY A 159 11.46 18.20 -0.54
N MET A 160 11.03 16.99 -0.86
CA MET A 160 10.26 16.11 0.03
C MET A 160 10.60 14.63 -0.17
N LYS A 161 10.44 13.84 0.88
CA LYS A 161 10.73 12.40 0.86
C LYS A 161 9.52 11.59 0.43
N PHE A 162 9.75 10.50 -0.30
CA PHE A 162 8.74 9.44 -0.40
C PHE A 162 8.54 8.77 0.96
N HIS A 163 7.27 8.59 1.33
CA HIS A 163 6.83 7.88 2.51
C HIS A 163 6.45 6.46 2.09
N ASP A 164 7.27 5.49 2.47
CA ASP A 164 6.96 4.10 2.18
C ASP A 164 5.82 3.58 3.03
N THR A 165 4.99 2.73 2.44
CA THR A 165 3.85 2.07 3.09
C THR A 165 3.95 0.58 2.85
N TYR A 166 3.70 -0.24 3.86
CA TYR A 166 3.69 -1.68 3.76
C TYR A 166 2.32 -2.26 4.09
N TRP A 167 1.85 -3.11 3.21
CA TRP A 167 0.63 -3.90 3.34
C TRP A 167 0.57 -4.94 2.22
N GLN A 168 -0.38 -5.84 2.31
CA GLN A 168 -0.59 -6.92 1.35
C GLN A 168 -2.04 -6.95 0.88
N THR A 169 -2.31 -7.68 -0.19
CA THR A 169 -3.69 -7.96 -0.64
C THR A 169 -4.52 -8.53 0.51
N GLU A 170 -3.96 -9.46 1.26
CA GLU A 170 -4.60 -10.13 2.39
C GLU A 170 -4.89 -9.19 3.57
N THR A 171 -4.03 -8.21 3.82
CA THR A 171 -4.28 -7.22 4.88
C THR A 171 -5.32 -6.18 4.48
N GLY A 172 -5.51 -5.95 3.17
CA GLY A 172 -6.53 -5.09 2.58
C GLY A 172 -6.37 -3.59 2.86
N SER A 173 -5.44 -3.23 3.74
CA SER A 173 -5.04 -1.86 4.07
C SER A 173 -3.63 -1.81 4.63
N MET A 174 -3.06 -0.60 4.72
CA MET A 174 -1.72 -0.36 5.27
C MET A 174 -1.63 -0.82 6.71
N VAL A 175 -0.58 -1.58 7.03
CA VAL A 175 -0.30 -2.08 8.39
C VAL A 175 0.94 -1.47 9.00
N VAL A 176 1.92 -1.09 8.16
CA VAL A 176 3.13 -0.33 8.56
C VAL A 176 3.29 0.84 7.59
N SER A 177 3.64 2.01 8.07
CA SER A 177 3.75 3.20 7.24
C SER A 177 4.71 4.24 7.81
N ASN A 178 5.31 5.02 6.93
CA ASN A 178 5.91 6.29 7.29
C ASN A 178 4.81 7.36 7.31
N TYR A 179 4.52 7.93 8.47
CA TYR A 179 3.47 8.95 8.63
C TYR A 179 4.01 10.35 8.35
N PRO A 180 3.15 11.31 7.97
CA PRO A 180 3.56 12.70 7.77
C PRO A 180 4.19 13.35 9.00
N CYS A 181 3.78 12.94 10.20
CA CYS A 181 4.24 13.51 11.47
C CYS A 181 5.53 12.89 12.02
N MET A 182 6.12 11.91 11.33
CA MET A 182 7.33 11.23 11.81
C MET A 182 8.53 11.49 10.89
N LYS A 183 9.73 11.32 11.46
CA LYS A 183 10.97 11.37 10.68
C LYS A 183 11.05 10.14 9.78
N VAL A 184 11.07 10.34 8.46
CA VAL A 184 11.31 9.26 7.51
C VAL A 184 12.77 8.82 7.59
N LYS A 185 13.01 7.54 7.91
CA LYS A 185 14.33 6.91 7.80
C LYS A 185 14.41 6.26 6.42
N PRO A 186 15.30 6.74 5.51
CA PRO A 186 15.40 6.21 4.16
C PRO A 186 15.62 4.69 4.13
N GLY A 187 14.75 3.98 3.42
CA GLY A 187 14.77 2.51 3.32
C GLY A 187 13.94 1.77 4.36
N SER A 188 13.36 2.48 5.36
CA SER A 188 12.45 1.83 6.31
C SER A 188 11.00 1.86 5.82
N MET A 189 10.24 0.82 6.18
CA MET A 189 8.79 0.78 5.95
C MET A 189 8.00 1.68 6.92
N GLY A 190 8.65 2.24 7.96
CA GLY A 190 8.01 3.05 8.99
C GLY A 190 7.62 2.26 10.23
N LYS A 191 6.48 2.61 10.83
CA LYS A 191 5.96 2.02 12.08
C LYS A 191 4.56 1.45 11.89
N PRO A 192 4.12 0.53 12.77
CA PRO A 192 2.75 -0.01 12.75
C PRO A 192 1.69 1.08 12.72
N PHE A 193 0.61 0.84 11.98
CA PHE A 193 -0.52 1.76 11.98
C PHE A 193 -1.18 1.77 13.36
N PRO A 194 -1.49 2.95 13.93
CA PRO A 194 -2.14 3.05 15.22
C PRO A 194 -3.41 2.20 15.30
N GLY A 195 -3.50 1.35 16.33
CA GLY A 195 -4.59 0.39 16.50
C GLY A 195 -4.35 -0.98 15.88
N MET A 196 -3.27 -1.16 15.11
CA MET A 196 -2.86 -2.48 14.61
C MET A 196 -1.68 -3.02 15.44
N GLU A 197 -1.81 -4.25 15.91
CA GLU A 197 -0.73 -4.96 16.59
C GLU A 197 0.10 -5.70 15.54
N VAL A 198 1.27 -5.15 15.23
CA VAL A 198 2.23 -5.71 14.26
C VAL A 198 3.53 -6.00 14.97
N GLY A 199 4.07 -7.19 14.75
CA GLY A 199 5.32 -7.62 15.36
C GLY A 199 6.08 -8.61 14.50
N LEU A 200 7.08 -9.24 15.10
CA LEU A 200 7.87 -10.28 14.45
C LEU A 200 7.71 -11.60 15.20
N VAL A 201 7.67 -12.68 14.41
CA VAL A 201 7.75 -14.05 14.92
C VAL A 201 9.02 -14.72 14.43
N ASP A 202 9.55 -15.63 15.23
CA ASP A 202 10.72 -16.43 14.87
C ASP A 202 10.45 -17.28 13.62
N ILE A 203 11.41 -17.30 12.71
CA ILE A 203 11.27 -17.92 11.38
C ILE A 203 10.98 -19.44 11.48
N LYS A 204 11.49 -20.12 12.49
CA LYS A 204 11.36 -21.59 12.61
C LYS A 204 10.22 -21.99 13.54
N THR A 205 10.09 -21.29 14.66
CA THR A 205 9.14 -21.68 15.72
C THR A 205 7.82 -20.93 15.63
N HIS A 206 7.76 -19.84 14.83
CA HIS A 206 6.66 -18.88 14.69
C HIS A 206 6.22 -18.23 16.01
N LYS A 207 7.06 -18.32 17.06
CA LYS A 207 6.78 -17.66 18.33
C LYS A 207 7.12 -16.18 18.25
N TYR A 208 6.21 -15.36 18.78
CA TYR A 208 6.43 -13.92 18.90
C TYR A 208 7.68 -13.62 19.74
N PHE A 209 8.43 -12.60 19.34
CA PHE A 209 9.51 -12.03 20.12
C PHE A 209 9.56 -10.51 19.96
N ASP A 210 10.04 -9.83 21.02
CA ASP A 210 10.32 -8.39 21.00
C ASP A 210 11.83 -8.18 21.22
N LYS A 211 12.61 -8.37 20.17
CA LYS A 211 14.07 -8.16 20.19
C LYS A 211 14.50 -7.32 19.01
N LYS A 212 15.06 -6.15 19.30
CA LYS A 212 15.49 -5.21 18.27
C LYS A 212 16.70 -5.73 17.48
N GLY A 213 16.75 -5.38 16.20
CA GLY A 213 17.81 -5.79 15.27
C GLY A 213 17.77 -7.27 14.84
N VAL A 214 16.87 -8.08 15.40
CA VAL A 214 16.72 -9.50 15.02
C VAL A 214 15.69 -9.62 13.91
N VAL A 215 16.02 -10.44 12.89
CA VAL A 215 15.14 -10.71 11.76
C VAL A 215 14.10 -11.76 12.13
N GLY A 216 12.85 -11.48 11.80
CA GLY A 216 11.73 -12.39 11.94
C GLY A 216 10.71 -12.22 10.82
N VAL A 217 9.68 -13.05 10.80
CA VAL A 217 8.55 -12.92 9.88
C VAL A 217 7.57 -11.89 10.42
N ILE A 218 7.14 -10.96 9.58
CA ILE A 218 6.12 -9.98 9.94
C ILE A 218 4.82 -10.70 10.24
N ALA A 219 4.28 -10.41 11.41
CA ALA A 219 3.04 -10.97 11.91
C ALA A 219 2.09 -9.86 12.37
N VAL A 220 0.81 -10.01 12.06
CA VAL A 220 -0.22 -9.02 12.40
C VAL A 220 -1.35 -9.70 13.15
N ARG A 221 -1.80 -9.10 14.28
CA ARG A 221 -2.99 -9.59 14.97
C ARG A 221 -4.22 -9.36 14.10
N PRO A 222 -5.04 -10.39 13.84
CA PRO A 222 -6.28 -10.22 13.09
C PRO A 222 -7.30 -9.37 13.85
N GLY A 223 -8.28 -8.85 13.11
CA GLY A 223 -9.42 -8.15 13.71
C GLY A 223 -9.68 -6.75 13.17
N TRP A 224 -8.81 -6.20 12.30
CA TRP A 224 -9.10 -4.94 11.64
C TRP A 224 -10.10 -5.11 10.46
N PRO A 225 -10.85 -4.06 10.11
CA PRO A 225 -11.93 -4.15 9.14
C PRO A 225 -11.54 -4.66 7.75
N ALA A 226 -10.36 -4.28 7.24
CA ALA A 226 -9.93 -4.62 5.89
C ALA A 226 -9.23 -5.97 5.75
N MET A 227 -8.99 -6.70 6.85
CA MET A 227 -8.42 -8.04 6.75
C MET A 227 -9.30 -8.93 5.88
N PHE A 228 -8.68 -9.69 4.97
CA PHE A 228 -9.43 -10.65 4.13
C PHE A 228 -10.19 -11.69 4.99
N ARG A 229 -11.30 -12.16 4.47
CA ARG A 229 -12.15 -13.14 5.20
C ARG A 229 -11.91 -14.57 4.78
N ALA A 230 -11.36 -14.78 3.56
CA ALA A 230 -11.07 -16.11 3.01
C ALA A 230 -10.12 -15.99 1.80
N TYR A 231 -9.50 -17.09 1.44
CA TYR A 231 -9.14 -17.34 0.06
C TYR A 231 -10.30 -18.07 -0.63
N TRP A 232 -10.77 -17.55 -1.76
CA TRP A 232 -11.90 -18.10 -2.51
C TRP A 232 -11.68 -19.59 -2.84
N ASN A 233 -12.60 -20.43 -2.38
CA ASN A 233 -12.55 -21.89 -2.52
C ASN A 233 -11.24 -22.54 -2.02
N ASN A 234 -10.55 -21.96 -1.05
CA ASN A 234 -9.28 -22.47 -0.53
C ASN A 234 -9.13 -22.23 0.98
N PRO A 235 -9.99 -22.82 1.81
CA PRO A 235 -9.99 -22.60 3.26
C PRO A 235 -8.70 -23.09 3.95
N ASP A 236 -8.09 -24.16 3.45
CA ASP A 236 -6.86 -24.70 4.04
C ASP A 236 -5.72 -23.69 3.93
N LYS A 237 -5.54 -23.07 2.75
CA LYS A 237 -4.55 -22.02 2.55
C LYS A 237 -4.83 -20.76 3.35
N TYR A 238 -6.08 -20.44 3.61
CA TYR A 238 -6.44 -19.36 4.52
C TYR A 238 -5.98 -19.68 5.95
N ASN A 239 -6.34 -20.87 6.45
CA ASN A 239 -6.03 -21.29 7.82
C ASN A 239 -4.52 -21.42 8.06
N GLU A 240 -3.74 -21.90 7.08
CA GLU A 240 -2.27 -21.97 7.15
C GLU A 240 -1.59 -20.62 7.43
N LYS A 241 -2.27 -19.49 7.14
CA LYS A 241 -1.73 -18.16 7.38
C LYS A 241 -1.79 -17.73 8.85
N PHE A 242 -2.52 -18.47 9.68
CA PHE A 242 -2.75 -18.11 11.08
C PHE A 242 -2.08 -19.10 12.02
N ILE A 243 -1.12 -18.61 12.82
CA ILE A 243 -0.40 -19.41 13.82
C ILE A 243 -0.41 -18.64 15.15
N ASP A 244 -0.83 -19.29 16.22
CA ASP A 244 -0.89 -18.73 17.59
C ASP A 244 -1.61 -17.36 17.66
N GLY A 245 -2.68 -17.20 16.83
CA GLY A 245 -3.47 -15.98 16.76
C GLY A 245 -2.81 -14.84 16.01
N TRP A 246 -1.74 -15.10 15.26
CA TRP A 246 -1.08 -14.15 14.35
C TRP A 246 -1.35 -14.53 12.89
N TYR A 247 -1.64 -13.53 12.07
CA TYR A 247 -1.56 -13.65 10.61
C TYR A 247 -0.10 -13.47 10.18
N LEU A 248 0.48 -14.47 9.50
CA LEU A 248 1.85 -14.43 9.00
C LEU A 248 1.90 -13.87 7.58
N CYS A 249 2.57 -12.73 7.42
CA CYS A 249 2.69 -12.06 6.13
C CYS A 249 3.56 -12.84 5.12
N GLY A 250 4.54 -13.64 5.60
CA GLY A 250 5.52 -14.30 4.74
C GLY A 250 6.62 -13.36 4.25
N ASP A 251 6.67 -12.15 4.79
CA ASP A 251 7.75 -11.18 4.58
C ASP A 251 8.61 -11.10 5.83
N ARG A 252 9.93 -10.97 5.67
CA ARG A 252 10.89 -10.85 6.77
C ARG A 252 11.27 -9.40 6.99
N ALA A 253 11.39 -9.03 8.26
CA ALA A 253 11.83 -7.71 8.65
C ALA A 253 12.66 -7.78 9.95
N SER A 254 13.33 -6.68 10.25
CA SER A 254 13.85 -6.38 11.59
C SER A 254 13.20 -5.09 12.12
N ILE A 255 13.23 -4.89 13.43
CA ILE A 255 12.75 -3.65 14.07
C ILE A 255 13.94 -2.98 14.74
N ASP A 256 14.17 -1.69 14.45
CA ASP A 256 15.25 -0.93 15.08
C ASP A 256 14.85 -0.42 16.48
N GLU A 257 15.81 0.21 17.19
CA GLU A 257 15.62 0.75 18.54
C GLU A 257 14.51 1.80 18.63
N ASP A 258 14.25 2.52 17.53
CA ASP A 258 13.19 3.52 17.45
C ASP A 258 11.82 2.92 17.01
N GLY A 259 11.75 1.60 16.76
CA GLY A 259 10.53 0.89 16.38
C GLY A 259 10.20 0.94 14.90
N TYR A 260 11.15 1.31 14.03
CA TYR A 260 10.97 1.26 12.58
C TYR A 260 11.20 -0.14 12.05
N PHE A 261 10.35 -0.57 11.12
CA PHE A 261 10.46 -1.83 10.42
C PHE A 261 11.35 -1.68 9.19
N TRP A 262 12.24 -2.67 9.00
CA TRP A 262 13.19 -2.73 7.90
C TRP A 262 12.97 -4.04 7.15
N PHE A 263 12.55 -3.96 5.89
CA PHE A 263 12.35 -5.14 5.05
C PHE A 263 13.66 -5.85 4.77
N VAL A 264 13.66 -7.18 4.84
CA VAL A 264 14.85 -8.02 4.61
C VAL A 264 14.69 -8.92 3.38
N GLY A 265 13.48 -9.41 3.12
CA GLY A 265 13.20 -10.31 2.01
C GLY A 265 11.90 -11.09 2.26
N ARG A 266 11.61 -12.02 1.36
CA ARG A 266 10.49 -12.94 1.54
C ARG A 266 10.94 -14.17 2.31
N ASP A 267 10.00 -14.80 3.02
CA ASP A 267 10.27 -16.04 3.76
C ASP A 267 10.44 -17.25 2.85
N ASP A 268 9.80 -17.21 1.68
CA ASP A 268 9.84 -18.24 0.64
C ASP A 268 10.98 -18.06 -0.40
N ASP A 269 11.70 -16.94 -0.38
CA ASP A 269 12.84 -16.66 -1.29
C ASP A 269 14.19 -17.18 -0.75
N VAL A 270 14.18 -18.13 0.18
CA VAL A 270 15.45 -18.69 0.70
C VAL A 270 16.10 -19.57 -0.38
N ILE A 271 17.13 -19.05 -1.01
CA ILE A 271 18.08 -19.85 -1.79
C ILE A 271 18.84 -20.69 -0.77
N ASN A 272 18.61 -21.99 -0.77
CA ASN A 272 19.38 -22.98 -0.03
C ASN A 272 20.78 -23.15 -0.65
#